data_896d23806b596d4825cca9cfebd50826
#
_entry.id   896d23806b596d4825cca9cfebd50826
#
_cell.length_a   1.000
_cell.length_b   1.000
_cell.length_c   1.000
_cell.angle_alpha   90.00
_cell.angle_beta   90.00
_cell.angle_gamma   90.00
#
_symmetry.space_group_name_H-M   'P 1'
#
loop_
_entity.id
_entity.type
_entity.pdbx_description
1 polymer ?
#
loop_
_entity_poly.entity_id
_entity_poly.type
_entity_poly.pdbx_seq_one_letter_code
_entity_poly.pdbx_strand_id
1 'polypeptide(L)'
;MNDLKSNFAGIESPNPFWLASAPPTDKAYNVNRAFEAGWGGVVWKTLGEEGLPIVNVSGPRYEALHGKDRSVIGFNNIELITDRPLQLNLQEIAQVKKDWPDRALVVSLMVPCQETAWKSILTQVEDTGADGLELNFGCPHGMSERGMGAAVGQVPDYVEMVTGWCKEYSRLPVIVKLTPNVTNIRQPAQAAKKGGADAVSLINTINSVMSVDLDSLSINPTIDAMGTHGGYCGPA
;
A
#
# COMPACT_ATOMS: atom_id res chain seq x y z
N MET A 1 0.40 4.27 -33.93
CA MET A 1 0.72 3.79 -32.55
C MET A 1 -0.58 3.74 -31.79
N ASN A 2 -0.88 2.64 -31.13
CA ASN A 2 -2.06 2.58 -30.27
C ASN A 2 -1.86 3.57 -29.11
N ASP A 3 -2.85 4.43 -28.88
CA ASP A 3 -2.88 5.32 -27.73
C ASP A 3 -3.09 4.46 -26.46
N LEU A 4 -2.15 4.51 -25.53
CA LEU A 4 -2.22 3.78 -24.26
C LEU A 4 -2.84 4.62 -23.15
N LYS A 5 -3.30 5.85 -23.45
CA LYS A 5 -3.97 6.68 -22.45
C LYS A 5 -5.07 5.90 -21.74
N SER A 6 -5.12 6.04 -20.44
CA SER A 6 -6.11 5.38 -19.62
C SER A 6 -6.76 6.37 -18.65
N ASN A 7 -8.02 6.05 -18.31
CA ASN A 7 -8.76 6.70 -17.24
C ASN A 7 -9.22 5.59 -16.28
N PHE A 8 -8.70 5.61 -15.06
CA PHE A 8 -9.07 4.63 -14.03
C PHE A 8 -9.69 5.38 -12.85
N ALA A 9 -10.95 5.09 -12.58
CA ALA A 9 -11.73 5.75 -11.51
C ALA A 9 -11.73 7.30 -11.60
N GLY A 10 -11.67 7.86 -12.81
CA GLY A 10 -11.57 9.30 -13.04
C GLY A 10 -10.14 9.86 -13.05
N ILE A 11 -9.14 9.03 -12.75
CA ILE A 11 -7.72 9.41 -12.77
C ILE A 11 -7.15 9.14 -14.16
N GLU A 12 -6.69 10.19 -14.83
CA GLU A 12 -6.07 10.08 -16.13
C GLU A 12 -4.58 9.79 -16.04
N SER A 13 -4.06 9.01 -17.00
CA SER A 13 -2.64 8.73 -17.11
C SER A 13 -2.24 8.40 -18.56
N PRO A 14 -0.99 8.63 -18.97
CA PRO A 14 -0.54 8.38 -20.35
C PRO A 14 -0.50 6.89 -20.71
N ASN A 15 -0.53 6.01 -19.73
CA ASN A 15 -0.64 4.56 -19.91
C ASN A 15 -1.14 3.88 -18.61
N PRO A 16 -1.64 2.63 -18.65
CA PRO A 16 -2.20 1.95 -17.49
C PRO A 16 -1.15 1.31 -16.55
N PHE A 17 0.13 1.50 -16.79
CA PHE A 17 1.19 0.90 -15.99
C PHE A 17 1.57 1.83 -14.85
N TRP A 18 1.16 1.47 -13.64
CA TRP A 18 1.44 2.23 -12.42
C TRP A 18 2.29 1.40 -11.46
N LEU A 19 3.26 2.03 -10.80
CA LEU A 19 3.98 1.39 -9.69
C LEU A 19 3.09 1.33 -8.44
N ALA A 20 3.01 0.15 -7.86
CA ALA A 20 2.30 -0.05 -6.61
C ALA A 20 3.04 0.60 -5.42
N SER A 21 2.28 0.88 -4.35
CA SER A 21 2.81 1.35 -3.06
C SER A 21 3.83 0.36 -2.49
N ALA A 22 5.12 0.74 -2.54
CA ALA A 22 6.26 -0.09 -2.15
C ALA A 22 7.52 0.78 -2.00
N PRO A 23 8.69 0.24 -1.60
CA PRO A 23 9.93 1.01 -1.53
C PRO A 23 10.30 1.83 -2.77
N PRO A 24 10.01 1.38 -4.03
CA PRO A 24 10.26 2.21 -5.21
C PRO A 24 9.46 3.51 -5.28
N THR A 25 8.43 3.67 -4.48
CA THR A 25 7.56 4.86 -4.46
C THR A 25 7.59 5.61 -3.13
N ASP A 26 8.68 5.48 -2.35
CA ASP A 26 8.79 6.02 -0.99
C ASP A 26 9.31 7.47 -0.92
N LYS A 27 9.78 8.02 -2.05
CA LYS A 27 10.35 9.38 -2.12
C LYS A 27 10.38 9.94 -3.53
N ALA A 28 10.42 11.26 -3.64
CA ALA A 28 10.43 11.98 -4.92
C ALA A 28 11.53 11.50 -5.88
N TYR A 29 12.73 11.24 -5.38
CA TYR A 29 13.84 10.74 -6.19
C TYR A 29 13.49 9.47 -6.98
N ASN A 30 12.88 8.49 -6.30
CA ASN A 30 12.49 7.23 -6.94
C ASN A 30 11.33 7.41 -7.91
N VAL A 31 10.33 8.20 -7.52
CA VAL A 31 9.14 8.46 -8.34
C VAL A 31 9.49 9.22 -9.62
N ASN A 32 10.35 10.23 -9.54
CA ASN A 32 10.83 10.97 -10.72
C ASN A 32 11.50 10.02 -11.71
N ARG A 33 12.38 9.13 -11.23
CA ARG A 33 13.02 8.12 -12.09
C ARG A 33 12.02 7.15 -12.73
N ALA A 34 10.97 6.79 -12.02
CA ALA A 34 9.91 5.95 -12.59
C ALA A 34 9.18 6.69 -13.71
N PHE A 35 8.86 7.95 -13.53
CA PHE A 35 8.20 8.76 -14.56
C PHE A 35 9.10 9.03 -15.76
N GLU A 36 10.40 9.30 -15.54
CA GLU A 36 11.41 9.39 -16.60
C GLU A 36 11.52 8.09 -17.40
N ALA A 37 11.38 6.93 -16.76
CA ALA A 37 11.36 5.62 -17.39
C ALA A 37 10.04 5.31 -18.13
N GLY A 38 9.02 6.19 -18.06
CA GLY A 38 7.79 6.08 -18.82
C GLY A 38 6.59 5.49 -18.06
N TRP A 39 6.68 5.28 -16.75
CA TRP A 39 5.54 4.84 -15.96
C TRP A 39 4.39 5.86 -16.03
N GLY A 40 3.16 5.37 -16.22
CA GLY A 40 1.97 6.21 -16.34
C GLY A 40 1.50 6.80 -15.02
N GLY A 41 1.78 6.11 -13.92
CA GLY A 41 1.40 6.54 -12.59
C GLY A 41 2.20 5.83 -11.50
N VAL A 42 1.99 6.28 -10.28
CA VAL A 42 2.50 5.64 -9.07
C VAL A 42 1.46 5.69 -7.96
N VAL A 43 1.50 4.69 -7.08
CA VAL A 43 0.89 4.76 -5.77
C VAL A 43 1.99 5.03 -4.76
N TRP A 44 2.00 6.20 -4.13
CA TRP A 44 2.99 6.59 -3.13
C TRP A 44 2.99 5.61 -1.95
N LYS A 45 4.18 5.29 -1.42
CA LYS A 45 4.32 4.36 -0.30
C LYS A 45 3.43 4.80 0.86
N THR A 46 2.73 3.83 1.45
CA THR A 46 1.69 4.05 2.46
C THR A 46 2.15 4.98 3.58
N LEU A 47 1.38 6.06 3.79
CA LEU A 47 1.55 7.02 4.87
C LEU A 47 0.73 6.59 6.09
N GLY A 48 1.28 6.83 7.27
CA GLY A 48 0.55 6.82 8.55
C GLY A 48 0.34 8.23 9.09
N GLU A 49 -0.26 8.33 10.25
CA GLU A 49 -0.40 9.59 10.98
C GLU A 49 0.96 10.08 11.53
N GLU A 50 1.04 11.38 11.82
CA GLU A 50 2.20 12.01 12.43
C GLU A 50 2.51 11.41 13.81
N GLY A 51 3.81 11.19 14.09
CA GLY A 51 4.27 10.70 15.39
C GLY A 51 4.04 9.21 15.64
N LEU A 52 3.47 8.47 14.70
CA LEU A 52 3.37 7.02 14.81
C LEU A 52 4.78 6.41 14.69
N PRO A 53 5.33 5.78 15.74
CA PRO A 53 6.64 5.17 15.66
C PRO A 53 6.60 3.94 14.73
N ILE A 54 7.15 4.08 13.54
CA ILE A 54 7.37 2.97 12.62
C ILE A 54 8.80 2.50 12.81
N VAL A 55 8.97 1.41 13.53
CA VAL A 55 10.26 0.76 13.67
C VAL A 55 10.43 -0.21 12.51
N ASN A 56 11.12 0.25 11.48
CA ASN A 56 11.47 -0.61 10.37
C ASN A 56 12.53 -1.63 10.79
N VAL A 57 12.49 -2.76 10.12
CA VAL A 57 13.37 -3.90 10.40
C VAL A 57 14.82 -3.54 10.10
N SER A 58 15.71 -3.82 11.01
CA SER A 58 17.15 -3.87 10.75
C SER A 58 17.52 -5.27 10.25
N GLY A 59 18.04 -5.37 9.03
CA GLY A 59 18.42 -6.64 8.42
C GLY A 59 17.69 -6.88 7.08
N PRO A 60 17.83 -8.06 6.48
CA PRO A 60 17.19 -8.33 5.20
C PRO A 60 15.68 -8.29 5.35
N ARG A 61 15.06 -7.34 4.64
CA ARG A 61 13.59 -7.19 4.57
C ARG A 61 12.95 -8.13 3.56
N TYR A 62 13.78 -8.82 2.79
CA TYR A 62 13.38 -9.67 1.69
C TYR A 62 14.11 -11.00 1.76
N GLU A 63 13.37 -12.06 1.51
CA GLU A 63 13.89 -13.41 1.32
C GLU A 63 13.38 -13.93 -0.02
N ALA A 64 14.26 -14.56 -0.81
CA ALA A 64 13.86 -15.16 -2.08
C ALA A 64 13.40 -16.60 -1.87
N LEU A 65 12.23 -16.92 -2.40
CA LEU A 65 11.77 -18.30 -2.50
C LEU A 65 12.32 -18.93 -3.78
N HIS A 66 12.94 -20.09 -3.65
CA HIS A 66 13.55 -20.79 -4.76
C HIS A 66 12.80 -22.08 -5.11
N GLY A 67 12.67 -22.34 -6.41
CA GLY A 67 12.22 -23.62 -6.92
C GLY A 67 13.27 -24.72 -6.77
N LYS A 68 12.91 -25.96 -7.15
CA LYS A 68 13.83 -27.11 -7.11
C LYS A 68 15.07 -26.93 -8.00
N ASP A 69 14.95 -26.18 -9.06
CA ASP A 69 16.02 -25.79 -10.00
C ASP A 69 16.82 -24.56 -9.55
N ARG A 70 16.57 -24.07 -8.33
CA ARG A 70 17.13 -22.84 -7.77
C ARG A 70 16.71 -21.54 -8.48
N SER A 71 15.76 -21.58 -9.39
CA SER A 71 15.16 -20.35 -9.93
C SER A 71 14.39 -19.62 -8.83
N VAL A 72 14.43 -18.28 -8.86
CA VAL A 72 13.61 -17.46 -7.96
C VAL A 72 12.17 -17.51 -8.45
N ILE A 73 11.27 -18.01 -7.60
CA ILE A 73 9.85 -18.13 -7.90
C ILE A 73 8.99 -17.10 -7.14
N GLY A 74 9.58 -16.36 -6.23
CA GLY A 74 8.89 -15.30 -5.49
C GLY A 74 9.75 -14.73 -4.38
N PHE A 75 9.18 -13.76 -3.67
CA PHE A 75 9.82 -13.09 -2.54
C PHE A 75 8.87 -13.07 -1.34
N ASN A 76 9.44 -13.23 -0.16
CA ASN A 76 8.80 -12.84 1.08
C ASN A 76 9.34 -11.47 1.49
N ASN A 77 8.49 -10.62 2.02
CA ASN A 77 8.90 -9.32 2.54
C ASN A 77 8.24 -9.03 3.89
N ILE A 78 8.89 -8.18 4.67
CA ILE A 78 8.41 -7.63 5.94
C ILE A 78 8.40 -6.10 5.88
N GLU A 79 8.05 -5.55 4.72
CA GLU A 79 7.96 -4.12 4.51
C GLU A 79 6.76 -3.53 5.26
N LEU A 80 7.05 -2.55 6.11
CA LEU A 80 6.05 -1.74 6.79
C LEU A 80 5.68 -0.51 5.94
N ILE A 81 4.77 0.31 6.45
CA ILE A 81 4.49 1.64 5.89
C ILE A 81 5.75 2.53 5.97
N THR A 82 5.68 3.73 5.41
CA THR A 82 6.85 4.64 5.46
C THR A 82 7.26 4.96 6.90
N ASP A 83 8.56 5.00 7.15
CA ASP A 83 9.18 5.47 8.39
C ASP A 83 9.62 6.94 8.31
N ARG A 84 9.35 7.58 7.16
CA ARG A 84 9.69 8.99 6.91
C ARG A 84 8.63 9.91 7.50
N PRO A 85 9.00 11.11 7.99
CA PRO A 85 8.06 12.08 8.52
C PRO A 85 6.91 12.38 7.54
N LEU A 86 5.68 12.46 8.05
CA LEU A 86 4.49 12.72 7.23
C LEU A 86 4.66 14.01 6.42
N GLN A 87 5.07 15.10 7.06
CA GLN A 87 5.22 16.40 6.41
C GLN A 87 6.23 16.40 5.27
N LEU A 88 7.32 15.64 5.39
CA LEU A 88 8.30 15.47 4.32
C LEU A 88 7.69 14.75 3.12
N ASN A 89 6.92 13.69 3.37
CA ASN A 89 6.22 12.98 2.30
C ASN A 89 5.21 13.90 1.57
N LEU A 90 4.40 14.65 2.32
CA LEU A 90 3.41 15.57 1.74
C LEU A 90 4.05 16.65 0.86
N GLN A 91 5.18 17.21 1.31
CA GLN A 91 5.96 18.19 0.52
C GLN A 91 6.48 17.58 -0.77
N GLU A 92 7.05 16.37 -0.70
CA GLU A 92 7.57 15.66 -1.88
C GLU A 92 6.45 15.27 -2.85
N ILE A 93 5.29 14.81 -2.36
CA ILE A 93 4.12 14.49 -3.17
C ILE A 93 3.66 15.73 -3.95
N ALA A 94 3.50 16.86 -3.27
CA ALA A 94 3.10 18.12 -3.90
C ALA A 94 4.11 18.57 -4.96
N GLN A 95 5.41 18.44 -4.70
CA GLN A 95 6.44 18.80 -5.67
C GLN A 95 6.40 17.86 -6.88
N VAL A 96 6.33 16.56 -6.67
CA VAL A 96 6.25 15.57 -7.77
C VAL A 96 5.02 15.80 -8.64
N LYS A 97 3.85 16.06 -8.03
CA LYS A 97 2.63 16.34 -8.79
C LYS A 97 2.73 17.61 -9.62
N LYS A 98 3.40 18.64 -9.11
CA LYS A 98 3.68 19.87 -9.84
C LYS A 98 4.62 19.63 -11.02
N ASP A 99 5.65 18.81 -10.85
CA ASP A 99 6.66 18.53 -11.88
C ASP A 99 6.12 17.57 -12.96
N TRP A 100 5.16 16.71 -12.61
CA TRP A 100 4.57 15.69 -13.47
C TRP A 100 3.03 15.76 -13.49
N PRO A 101 2.44 16.86 -14.00
CA PRO A 101 0.98 17.06 -13.93
C PRO A 101 0.17 16.06 -14.74
N ASP A 102 0.78 15.41 -15.74
CA ASP A 102 0.18 14.42 -16.62
C ASP A 102 0.32 12.97 -16.15
N ARG A 103 0.98 12.74 -15.02
CA ARG A 103 1.15 11.42 -14.42
C ARG A 103 0.17 11.21 -13.29
N ALA A 104 -0.38 10.01 -13.19
CA ALA A 104 -1.22 9.64 -12.06
C ALA A 104 -0.38 9.52 -10.77
N LEU A 105 -0.79 10.23 -9.72
CA LEU A 105 -0.18 10.14 -8.41
C LEU A 105 -1.26 9.87 -7.37
N VAL A 106 -1.30 8.64 -6.89
CA VAL A 106 -2.22 8.17 -5.85
C VAL A 106 -1.46 8.05 -4.53
N VAL A 107 -2.08 8.42 -3.42
CA VAL A 107 -1.47 8.33 -2.09
C VAL A 107 -2.08 7.17 -1.32
N SER A 108 -1.23 6.22 -0.92
CA SER A 108 -1.64 5.09 -0.09
C SER A 108 -1.64 5.48 1.38
N LEU A 109 -2.71 5.13 2.09
CA LEU A 109 -2.97 5.52 3.48
C LEU A 109 -3.28 4.31 4.35
N MET A 110 -2.76 4.33 5.59
CA MET A 110 -3.10 3.38 6.63
C MET A 110 -2.96 4.07 8.00
N VAL A 111 -4.08 4.43 8.58
CA VAL A 111 -4.18 5.05 9.92
C VAL A 111 -5.12 4.22 10.79
N PRO A 112 -5.14 4.43 12.13
CA PRO A 112 -6.05 3.72 13.00
C PRO A 112 -7.50 3.82 12.56
N CYS A 113 -8.30 2.80 12.89
CA CYS A 113 -9.74 2.78 12.61
C CYS A 113 -10.49 3.77 13.52
N GLN A 114 -10.19 5.06 13.35
CA GLN A 114 -10.74 6.19 14.07
C GLN A 114 -11.06 7.31 13.07
N GLU A 115 -12.29 7.76 13.05
CA GLU A 115 -12.79 8.74 12.08
C GLU A 115 -11.96 10.03 12.06
N THR A 116 -11.56 10.52 13.24
CA THR A 116 -10.76 11.75 13.37
C THR A 116 -9.37 11.61 12.76
N ALA A 117 -8.74 10.44 12.85
CA ALA A 117 -7.44 10.15 12.24
C ALA A 117 -7.55 10.18 10.70
N TRP A 118 -8.57 9.52 10.14
CA TRP A 118 -8.84 9.55 8.70
C TRP A 118 -9.13 10.96 8.21
N LYS A 119 -10.02 11.69 8.87
CA LYS A 119 -10.35 13.07 8.49
C LYS A 119 -9.11 13.98 8.47
N SER A 120 -8.24 13.86 9.46
CA SER A 120 -7.01 14.66 9.56
C SER A 120 -6.05 14.39 8.41
N ILE A 121 -5.77 13.12 8.10
CA ILE A 121 -4.80 12.78 7.04
C ILE A 121 -5.36 13.09 5.65
N LEU A 122 -6.65 12.87 5.43
CA LEU A 122 -7.31 13.16 4.15
C LEU A 122 -7.20 14.63 3.77
N THR A 123 -7.46 15.55 4.71
CA THR A 123 -7.33 16.99 4.48
C THR A 123 -5.90 17.35 4.04
N GLN A 124 -4.89 16.81 4.72
CA GLN A 124 -3.49 17.09 4.40
C GLN A 124 -3.08 16.51 3.03
N VAL A 125 -3.60 15.34 2.65
CA VAL A 125 -3.30 14.73 1.35
C VAL A 125 -3.99 15.47 0.20
N GLU A 126 -5.22 15.93 0.37
CA GLU A 126 -5.89 16.74 -0.67
C GLU A 126 -5.10 18.01 -1.02
N ASP A 127 -4.51 18.66 -0.02
CA ASP A 127 -3.70 19.88 -0.21
C ASP A 127 -2.44 19.65 -1.05
N THR A 128 -2.02 18.39 -1.24
CA THR A 128 -0.86 18.05 -2.10
C THR A 128 -1.15 18.10 -3.58
N GLY A 129 -2.43 18.08 -3.97
CA GLY A 129 -2.85 17.96 -5.37
C GLY A 129 -2.75 16.55 -5.94
N ALA A 130 -2.63 15.52 -5.11
CA ALA A 130 -2.69 14.12 -5.53
C ALA A 130 -4.00 13.81 -6.28
N ASP A 131 -3.97 12.83 -7.19
CA ASP A 131 -5.10 12.50 -8.06
C ASP A 131 -6.08 11.51 -7.42
N GLY A 132 -5.68 10.81 -6.36
CA GLY A 132 -6.53 9.81 -5.71
C GLY A 132 -5.92 9.23 -4.43
N LEU A 133 -6.70 8.41 -3.77
CA LEU A 133 -6.35 7.72 -2.52
C LEU A 133 -6.35 6.21 -2.72
N GLU A 134 -5.38 5.52 -2.11
CA GLU A 134 -5.43 4.07 -1.92
C GLU A 134 -5.55 3.75 -0.43
N LEU A 135 -6.63 3.10 0.00
CA LEU A 135 -6.80 2.64 1.37
C LEU A 135 -6.11 1.29 1.54
N ASN A 136 -5.01 1.24 2.29
CA ASN A 136 -4.25 0.01 2.51
C ASN A 136 -4.89 -0.85 3.60
N PHE A 137 -5.83 -1.69 3.22
CA PHE A 137 -6.50 -2.65 4.10
C PHE A 137 -5.87 -4.05 4.02
N GLY A 138 -4.60 -4.12 3.67
CA GLY A 138 -3.97 -5.41 3.38
C GLY A 138 -2.66 -5.71 4.09
N CYS A 139 -2.00 -4.72 4.69
CA CYS A 139 -0.71 -4.95 5.35
C CYS A 139 -0.87 -5.98 6.49
N PRO A 140 -0.24 -7.19 6.38
CA PRO A 140 -0.53 -8.28 7.31
C PRO A 140 0.27 -8.24 8.60
N HIS A 141 1.30 -7.41 8.70
CA HIS A 141 2.25 -7.43 9.82
C HIS A 141 2.50 -6.03 10.40
N GLY A 142 2.83 -5.99 11.68
CA GLY A 142 3.27 -4.82 12.43
C GLY A 142 2.18 -3.81 12.78
N MET A 143 1.23 -3.57 11.88
CA MET A 143 0.18 -2.55 12.04
C MET A 143 -1.20 -3.16 12.33
N SER A 144 -1.42 -4.42 11.98
CA SER A 144 -2.67 -5.12 12.28
C SER A 144 -2.94 -5.24 13.78
N GLU A 145 -1.90 -5.39 14.57
CA GLU A 145 -1.97 -5.41 16.04
C GLU A 145 -2.47 -4.09 16.64
N ARG A 146 -2.38 -3.00 15.85
CA ARG A 146 -2.88 -1.66 16.20
C ARG A 146 -4.26 -1.37 15.60
N GLY A 147 -4.98 -2.37 15.09
CA GLY A 147 -6.28 -2.20 14.46
C GLY A 147 -6.23 -1.51 13.08
N MET A 148 -5.15 -1.71 12.34
CA MET A 148 -4.92 -1.12 11.00
C MET A 148 -4.66 -2.20 9.95
N GLY A 149 -4.59 -1.82 8.69
CA GLY A 149 -4.23 -2.73 7.60
C GLY A 149 -5.16 -3.94 7.50
N ALA A 150 -4.59 -5.15 7.59
CA ALA A 150 -5.36 -6.39 7.45
C ALA A 150 -6.43 -6.56 8.54
N ALA A 151 -6.27 -6.00 9.74
CA ALA A 151 -7.29 -6.03 10.78
C ALA A 151 -8.58 -5.31 10.35
N VAL A 152 -8.47 -4.26 9.55
CA VAL A 152 -9.62 -3.60 8.91
C VAL A 152 -10.10 -4.42 7.71
N GLY A 153 -9.18 -4.82 6.83
CA GLY A 153 -9.50 -5.48 5.56
C GLY A 153 -10.14 -6.87 5.69
N GLN A 154 -9.96 -7.54 6.84
CA GLN A 154 -10.58 -8.83 7.13
C GLN A 154 -12.01 -8.74 7.66
N VAL A 155 -12.47 -7.53 8.05
CA VAL A 155 -13.80 -7.29 8.62
C VAL A 155 -14.60 -6.40 7.67
N PRO A 156 -15.57 -6.96 6.92
CA PRO A 156 -16.33 -6.20 5.92
C PRO A 156 -16.98 -4.92 6.46
N ASP A 157 -17.50 -4.94 7.68
CA ASP A 157 -18.14 -3.78 8.29
C ASP A 157 -17.14 -2.63 8.52
N TYR A 158 -15.90 -2.93 8.86
CA TYR A 158 -14.85 -1.91 8.97
C TYR A 158 -14.41 -1.39 7.61
N VAL A 159 -14.35 -2.25 6.60
CA VAL A 159 -14.07 -1.84 5.22
C VAL A 159 -15.12 -0.85 4.73
N GLU A 160 -16.41 -1.17 4.90
CA GLU A 160 -17.53 -0.30 4.52
C GLU A 160 -17.45 1.04 5.27
N MET A 161 -17.31 1.00 6.59
CA MET A 161 -17.30 2.18 7.46
C MET A 161 -16.14 3.14 7.14
N VAL A 162 -14.91 2.63 7.09
CA VAL A 162 -13.72 3.48 6.83
C VAL A 162 -13.75 4.03 5.41
N THR A 163 -14.18 3.23 4.44
CA THR A 163 -14.37 3.71 3.06
C THR A 163 -15.41 4.84 3.02
N GLY A 164 -16.50 4.70 3.77
CA GLY A 164 -17.53 5.73 3.92
C GLY A 164 -16.97 7.04 4.47
N TRP A 165 -16.17 7.01 5.52
CA TRP A 165 -15.49 8.22 6.04
C TRP A 165 -14.60 8.88 4.98
N CYS A 166 -13.83 8.08 4.22
CA CYS A 166 -12.98 8.64 3.17
C CYS A 166 -13.79 9.31 2.07
N LYS A 167 -14.93 8.75 1.69
CA LYS A 167 -15.83 9.36 0.70
C LYS A 167 -16.57 10.59 1.23
N GLU A 168 -16.81 10.67 2.54
CA GLU A 168 -17.43 11.84 3.17
C GLU A 168 -16.45 13.02 3.29
N TYR A 169 -15.19 12.73 3.66
CA TYR A 169 -14.21 13.77 3.99
C TYR A 169 -13.22 14.10 2.87
N SER A 170 -13.26 13.37 1.74
CA SER A 170 -12.41 13.65 0.58
C SER A 170 -13.21 13.65 -0.72
N ARG A 171 -12.79 14.54 -1.63
CA ARG A 171 -13.32 14.59 -3.01
C ARG A 171 -12.53 13.73 -3.98
N LEU A 172 -11.39 13.21 -3.55
CA LEU A 172 -10.53 12.37 -4.37
C LEU A 172 -11.16 11.01 -4.64
N PRO A 173 -10.92 10.40 -5.80
CA PRO A 173 -11.23 9.00 -6.03
C PRO A 173 -10.60 8.10 -4.96
N VAL A 174 -11.39 7.13 -4.47
CA VAL A 174 -10.98 6.19 -3.41
C VAL A 174 -10.84 4.79 -4.00
N ILE A 175 -9.63 4.26 -3.95
CA ILE A 175 -9.27 2.90 -4.34
C ILE A 175 -9.04 2.09 -3.07
N VAL A 176 -9.74 0.97 -2.88
CA VAL A 176 -9.54 0.11 -1.71
C VAL A 176 -8.64 -1.07 -2.08
N LYS A 177 -7.45 -1.13 -1.49
CA LYS A 177 -6.52 -2.26 -1.67
C LYS A 177 -6.83 -3.35 -0.66
N LEU A 178 -7.27 -4.49 -1.19
CA LEU A 178 -7.77 -5.62 -0.41
C LEU A 178 -6.67 -6.61 -0.02
N THR A 179 -6.85 -7.25 1.14
CA THR A 179 -6.04 -8.38 1.57
C THR A 179 -6.51 -9.67 0.90
N PRO A 180 -5.58 -10.55 0.46
CA PRO A 180 -5.93 -11.91 0.04
C PRO A 180 -6.15 -12.89 1.22
N ASN A 181 -5.79 -12.47 2.44
CA ASN A 181 -5.77 -13.31 3.64
C ASN A 181 -7.16 -13.40 4.27
N VAL A 182 -8.15 -13.76 3.47
CA VAL A 182 -9.55 -13.94 3.83
C VAL A 182 -10.10 -15.18 3.11
N THR A 183 -11.12 -15.79 3.67
CA THR A 183 -11.74 -16.98 3.05
C THR A 183 -12.48 -16.64 1.74
N ASN A 184 -13.06 -15.44 1.67
CA ASN A 184 -13.85 -15.00 0.50
C ASN A 184 -13.65 -13.49 0.27
N ILE A 185 -12.79 -13.15 -0.68
CA ILE A 185 -12.45 -11.76 -1.02
C ILE A 185 -13.64 -10.95 -1.59
N ARG A 186 -14.70 -11.61 -2.02
CA ARG A 186 -15.93 -10.93 -2.49
C ARG A 186 -16.59 -10.13 -1.37
N GLN A 187 -16.51 -10.58 -0.12
CA GLN A 187 -17.13 -9.89 1.01
C GLN A 187 -16.52 -8.52 1.25
N PRO A 188 -15.19 -8.37 1.46
CA PRO A 188 -14.59 -7.04 1.62
C PRO A 188 -14.69 -6.20 0.33
N ALA A 189 -14.67 -6.80 -0.88
CA ALA A 189 -14.89 -6.05 -2.12
C ALA A 189 -16.30 -5.46 -2.21
N GLN A 190 -17.33 -6.21 -1.80
CA GLN A 190 -18.72 -5.72 -1.72
C GLN A 190 -18.86 -4.63 -0.65
N ALA A 191 -18.18 -4.78 0.49
CA ALA A 191 -18.17 -3.78 1.55
C ALA A 191 -17.52 -2.46 1.10
N ALA A 192 -16.37 -2.55 0.40
CA ALA A 192 -15.74 -1.37 -0.21
C ALA A 192 -16.70 -0.64 -1.17
N LYS A 193 -17.41 -1.40 -2.04
CA LYS A 193 -18.43 -0.82 -2.92
C LYS A 193 -19.56 -0.15 -2.16
N LYS A 194 -20.05 -0.77 -1.08
CA LYS A 194 -21.13 -0.18 -0.25
C LYS A 194 -20.64 1.09 0.45
N GLY A 195 -19.40 1.14 0.91
CA GLY A 195 -18.79 2.35 1.46
C GLY A 195 -18.53 3.45 0.41
N GLY A 196 -18.78 3.19 -0.88
CA GLY A 196 -18.68 4.17 -1.95
C GLY A 196 -17.31 4.20 -2.64
N ALA A 197 -16.48 3.17 -2.50
CA ALA A 197 -15.21 3.09 -3.22
C ALA A 197 -15.41 3.20 -4.74
N ASP A 198 -14.55 3.97 -5.39
CA ASP A 198 -14.55 4.15 -6.85
C ASP A 198 -13.89 2.98 -7.56
N ALA A 199 -12.96 2.29 -6.88
CA ALA A 199 -12.30 1.09 -7.39
C ALA A 199 -11.76 0.20 -6.27
N VAL A 200 -11.33 -1.00 -6.63
CA VAL A 200 -10.55 -1.90 -5.75
C VAL A 200 -9.21 -2.24 -6.39
N SER A 201 -8.19 -2.37 -5.57
CA SER A 201 -6.86 -2.84 -5.96
C SER A 201 -6.65 -4.25 -5.40
N LEU A 202 -6.21 -5.18 -6.22
CA LEU A 202 -5.94 -6.57 -5.87
C LEU A 202 -4.50 -6.90 -6.22
N ILE A 203 -3.82 -7.51 -5.35
CA ILE A 203 -4.02 -7.84 -3.94
C ILE A 203 -2.80 -7.39 -3.15
N ASN A 204 -2.93 -7.21 -1.82
CA ASN A 204 -1.78 -7.13 -0.95
C ASN A 204 -1.10 -8.51 -0.85
N THR A 205 0.01 -8.64 -0.14
CA THR A 205 0.81 -9.86 -0.06
C THR A 205 0.07 -11.00 0.67
N ILE A 206 0.37 -12.24 0.24
CA ILE A 206 -0.13 -13.45 0.90
C ILE A 206 0.69 -13.69 2.15
N ASN A 207 0.02 -13.88 3.29
CA ASN A 207 0.69 -14.19 4.55
C ASN A 207 1.46 -15.52 4.45
N SER A 208 2.74 -15.52 4.80
CA SER A 208 3.63 -16.65 4.54
C SER A 208 4.80 -16.74 5.51
N VAL A 209 5.39 -17.92 5.57
CA VAL A 209 6.68 -18.20 6.19
C VAL A 209 7.60 -18.76 5.10
N MET A 210 8.78 -18.17 4.92
CA MET A 210 9.70 -18.56 3.85
C MET A 210 10.48 -19.81 4.17
N SER A 211 11.12 -19.80 5.31
CA SER A 211 11.95 -20.94 5.77
C SER A 211 12.00 -21.01 7.27
N VAL A 212 12.38 -22.17 7.76
CA VAL A 212 12.66 -22.40 9.18
C VAL A 212 14.11 -22.84 9.27
N ASP A 213 14.91 -22.13 10.05
CA ASP A 213 16.25 -22.59 10.41
C ASP A 213 16.10 -23.76 11.39
N LEU A 214 16.64 -24.93 11.01
CA LEU A 214 16.44 -26.16 11.77
C LEU A 214 17.31 -26.26 13.03
N ASP A 215 18.37 -25.47 13.13
CA ASP A 215 19.25 -25.45 14.28
C ASP A 215 18.70 -24.55 15.38
N SER A 216 18.25 -23.35 15.03
CA SER A 216 17.67 -22.38 15.94
C SER A 216 16.16 -22.51 16.12
N LEU A 217 15.49 -23.26 15.25
CA LEU A 217 14.02 -23.36 15.11
C LEU A 217 13.34 -22.00 14.91
N SER A 218 14.07 -21.03 14.33
CA SER A 218 13.57 -19.71 14.01
C SER A 218 13.01 -19.67 12.61
N ILE A 219 11.96 -18.88 12.41
CA ILE A 219 11.45 -18.57 11.06
C ILE A 219 12.21 -17.41 10.45
N ASN A 220 12.43 -17.43 9.14
CA ASN A 220 13.04 -16.35 8.39
C ASN A 220 11.98 -15.57 7.57
N PRO A 221 12.17 -14.28 7.34
CA PRO A 221 13.19 -13.40 7.93
C PRO A 221 12.95 -13.13 9.42
N THR A 222 13.92 -12.54 10.09
CA THR A 222 13.85 -12.20 11.53
C THR A 222 13.81 -10.69 11.76
N ILE A 223 13.11 -10.28 12.83
CA ILE A 223 13.15 -8.93 13.39
C ILE A 223 13.74 -9.05 14.80
N ASP A 224 14.82 -8.32 15.08
CA ASP A 224 15.51 -8.36 16.39
C ASP A 224 15.77 -9.79 16.87
N ALA A 225 16.29 -10.63 15.96
CA ALA A 225 16.53 -12.07 16.16
C ALA A 225 15.28 -12.93 16.44
N MET A 226 14.09 -12.35 16.40
CA MET A 226 12.84 -13.10 16.48
C MET A 226 12.28 -13.33 15.07
N GLY A 227 11.94 -14.58 14.78
CA GLY A 227 11.29 -14.94 13.53
C GLY A 227 9.91 -14.29 13.40
N THR A 228 9.58 -13.83 12.20
CA THR A 228 8.27 -13.27 11.88
C THR A 228 7.72 -13.86 10.60
N HIS A 229 6.40 -13.90 10.50
CA HIS A 229 5.76 -14.10 9.20
C HIS A 229 5.95 -12.85 8.34
N GLY A 230 5.94 -13.04 7.04
CA GLY A 230 6.00 -11.96 6.06
C GLY A 230 4.88 -12.06 5.04
N GLY A 231 4.99 -11.26 4.02
CA GLY A 231 4.08 -11.27 2.89
C GLY A 231 4.76 -11.83 1.64
N TYR A 232 4.22 -12.91 1.08
CA TYR A 232 4.67 -13.45 -0.19
C TYR A 232 4.19 -12.59 -1.36
N CYS A 233 5.08 -12.30 -2.30
CA CYS A 233 4.80 -11.70 -3.59
C CYS A 233 5.45 -12.51 -4.71
N GLY A 234 4.68 -12.81 -5.75
CA GLY A 234 5.09 -13.65 -6.87
C GLY A 234 3.90 -14.35 -7.51
N PRO A 235 4.13 -15.24 -8.47
CA PRO A 235 3.08 -16.07 -9.04
C PRO A 235 2.44 -16.94 -7.95
N ALA A 236 1.13 -16.92 -7.83
CA ALA A 236 0.34 -17.71 -6.89
C ALA A 236 -0.96 -18.20 -7.55
#